data_1446c57626822749135d4aeb7f68b102
#
_entry.id   1446c57626822749135d4aeb7f68b102
#
_cell.length_a   1.000
_cell.length_b   1.000
_cell.length_c   1.000
_cell.angle_alpha   90.00
_cell.angle_beta   90.00
_cell.angle_gamma   90.00
#
_symmetry.space_group_name_H-M   'P 1'
#
loop_
_entity.id
_entity.type
_entity.pdbx_description
1 polymer ?
#
loop_
_entity_poly.entity_id
_entity_poly.type
_entity_poly.pdbx_seq_one_letter_code
_entity_poly.pdbx_strand_id
1 'polypeptide(L)'
;FVFGMLWFFREPLEQMVRYGLVSRYGLVAFASSLDQIGPITKDVRDAAILLNVIAGHDEKDSTSQNIEKKDYTKALEKNIKGIKIGVPKEYFGEGINPEVKEKLMQAIEEYKKMGAEVEEFSLDIAKYALATYYIVACAEASSNLGRFDGIRYGYRTKNFTNLKDIYKNSRSEGFGPEVKRRIILGTYVLSSGYYDAYYKKAQLVRTLVMKEFEKAFAKYDVLLTPTSPTVAFEIGTRSNNPLEMYLADICTVSVNIAGLPGISIPCGVDSKGMPVGMQLIGNRFQEEKILNAAYAYEQKTNFRKTYQPEFKK
;
A
#
# COMPACT_ATOMS: atom_id res chain seq x y z
N PHE A 1 5.41 4.42 1.62
CA PHE A 1 5.37 5.24 2.86
C PHE A 1 4.02 5.17 3.58
N VAL A 2 2.92 4.84 2.91
CA VAL A 2 1.60 4.80 3.54
C VAL A 2 1.36 3.49 4.31
N PHE A 3 1.79 2.36 3.81
CA PHE A 3 1.65 1.08 4.53
C PHE A 3 2.65 0.87 5.68
N GLY A 4 3.83 1.47 5.65
CA GLY A 4 4.86 1.28 6.68
C GLY A 4 4.68 2.12 7.94
N MET A 5 3.82 3.14 7.92
CA MET A 5 3.68 4.09 9.05
C MET A 5 2.59 3.71 10.05
N LEU A 6 1.71 2.76 9.71
CA LEU A 6 0.51 2.42 10.49
C LEU A 6 0.64 1.17 11.38
N TRP A 7 1.82 0.63 11.51
CA TRP A 7 2.14 -0.45 12.44
C TRP A 7 1.94 -0.09 13.93
N PHE A 8 1.69 1.20 14.23
CA PHE A 8 1.52 1.68 15.59
C PHE A 8 0.11 1.59 16.16
N PHE A 9 -0.90 1.36 15.32
CA PHE A 9 -2.28 1.25 15.77
C PHE A 9 -2.72 -0.21 15.80
N ARG A 10 -3.12 -0.68 16.96
CA ARG A 10 -3.40 -2.09 17.27
C ARG A 10 -4.56 -2.69 16.47
N GLU A 11 -5.27 -1.99 15.61
CA GLU A 11 -6.37 -2.51 14.77
C GLU A 11 -6.93 -1.51 13.73
N PRO A 12 -6.15 -0.79 12.93
CA PRO A 12 -6.76 -0.06 11.83
C PRO A 12 -7.02 -0.98 10.65
N LEU A 13 -8.21 -0.87 10.12
CA LEU A 13 -8.52 -1.30 8.77
C LEU A 13 -8.03 -0.22 7.83
N GLU A 14 -7.12 -0.56 6.94
CA GLU A 14 -6.55 0.37 5.98
C GLU A 14 -7.04 0.03 4.58
N GLN A 15 -7.64 1.01 3.91
CA GLN A 15 -8.01 0.89 2.51
C GLN A 15 -7.15 1.79 1.65
N MET A 16 -6.38 1.22 0.74
CA MET A 16 -5.84 1.93 -0.41
C MET A 16 -6.86 1.92 -1.54
N VAL A 17 -7.28 3.10 -1.92
CA VAL A 17 -8.11 3.26 -3.11
C VAL A 17 -7.25 3.33 -4.35
N ARG A 18 -7.83 3.05 -5.51
CA ARG A 18 -7.13 3.15 -6.77
C ARG A 18 -6.53 4.54 -7.00
N TYR A 19 -5.34 4.55 -7.61
CA TYR A 19 -4.68 5.77 -8.09
C TYR A 19 -5.63 6.65 -8.92
N GLY A 20 -5.80 7.90 -8.50
CA GLY A 20 -6.64 8.88 -9.16
C GLY A 20 -8.13 8.85 -8.76
N LEU A 21 -8.56 8.01 -7.82
CA LEU A 21 -9.93 8.02 -7.28
C LEU A 21 -10.13 9.11 -6.23
N VAL A 22 -9.13 9.36 -5.39
CA VAL A 22 -9.11 10.44 -4.40
C VAL A 22 -8.09 11.48 -4.85
N SER A 23 -8.47 12.77 -4.80
CA SER A 23 -7.58 13.87 -5.14
C SER A 23 -6.36 13.91 -4.24
N ARG A 24 -5.20 14.17 -4.84
CA ARG A 24 -3.92 14.39 -4.16
C ARG A 24 -3.56 15.86 -4.07
N TYR A 25 -4.48 16.75 -4.44
CA TYR A 25 -4.24 18.18 -4.33
C TYR A 25 -4.00 18.58 -2.87
N GLY A 26 -2.89 19.26 -2.62
CA GLY A 26 -2.43 19.62 -1.27
C GLY A 26 -1.53 18.59 -0.60
N LEU A 27 -1.38 17.37 -1.15
CA LEU A 27 -0.44 16.37 -0.66
C LEU A 27 0.99 16.72 -1.10
N VAL A 28 1.96 16.58 -0.19
CA VAL A 28 3.38 16.61 -0.55
C VAL A 28 3.69 15.37 -1.40
N ALA A 29 3.97 15.58 -2.69
CA ALA A 29 4.27 14.47 -3.59
C ALA A 29 5.59 13.80 -3.21
N PHE A 30 5.55 12.50 -2.94
CA PHE A 30 6.71 11.64 -2.79
C PHE A 30 7.04 10.94 -4.13
N ALA A 31 6.21 10.01 -4.54
CA ALA A 31 6.30 9.34 -5.84
C ALA A 31 5.00 9.53 -6.59
N SER A 32 4.92 10.55 -7.45
CA SER A 32 3.67 11.04 -8.06
C SER A 32 2.89 9.96 -8.82
N SER A 33 3.55 8.94 -9.34
CA SER A 33 2.90 7.83 -10.04
C SER A 33 2.47 6.66 -9.14
N LEU A 34 2.80 6.74 -7.83
CA LEU A 34 2.56 5.66 -6.86
C LEU A 34 1.76 6.12 -5.63
N ASP A 35 1.76 7.44 -5.33
CA ASP A 35 1.06 7.99 -4.17
C ASP A 35 -0.45 7.75 -4.29
N GLN A 36 -1.04 7.15 -3.25
CA GLN A 36 -2.46 6.85 -3.15
C GLN A 36 -2.97 7.27 -1.77
N ILE A 37 -4.17 7.85 -1.71
CA ILE A 37 -4.82 8.27 -0.46
C ILE A 37 -5.99 7.31 -0.22
N GLY A 38 -6.16 6.86 1.02
CA GLY A 38 -7.28 6.01 1.39
C GLY A 38 -7.69 6.18 2.85
N PRO A 39 -8.89 5.73 3.23
CA PRO A 39 -9.37 5.80 4.60
C PRO A 39 -8.68 4.78 5.52
N ILE A 40 -8.50 5.17 6.76
CA ILE A 40 -8.08 4.31 7.86
C ILE A 40 -9.17 4.38 8.92
N THR A 41 -9.78 3.25 9.20
CA THR A 41 -10.99 3.16 10.03
C THR A 41 -10.96 1.95 10.94
N LYS A 42 -11.95 1.85 11.83
CA LYS A 42 -12.09 0.71 12.75
C LYS A 42 -12.86 -0.47 12.14
N ASP A 43 -13.67 -0.22 11.12
CA ASP A 43 -14.44 -1.26 10.44
C ASP A 43 -14.65 -0.92 8.95
N VAL A 44 -15.10 -1.93 8.19
CA VAL A 44 -15.28 -1.81 6.74
C VAL A 44 -16.41 -0.84 6.37
N ARG A 45 -17.43 -0.73 7.21
CA ARG A 45 -18.54 0.21 6.97
C ARG A 45 -18.05 1.65 7.06
N ASP A 46 -17.27 1.99 8.09
CA ASP A 46 -16.68 3.32 8.25
C ASP A 46 -15.75 3.65 7.08
N ALA A 47 -14.99 2.67 6.58
CA ALA A 47 -14.16 2.85 5.39
C ALA A 47 -14.99 3.21 4.15
N ALA A 48 -16.10 2.52 3.92
CA ALA A 48 -17.01 2.82 2.82
C ALA A 48 -17.68 4.20 2.96
N ILE A 49 -18.09 4.59 4.18
CA ILE A 49 -18.68 5.91 4.45
C ILE A 49 -17.64 7.00 4.17
N LEU A 50 -16.42 6.85 4.69
CA LEU A 50 -15.37 7.84 4.47
C LEU A 50 -14.98 7.92 2.99
N LEU A 51 -14.92 6.78 2.29
CA LEU A 51 -14.66 6.75 0.86
C LEU A 51 -15.73 7.49 0.06
N ASN A 52 -17.01 7.40 0.43
CA ASN A 52 -18.10 8.18 -0.18
C ASN A 52 -17.85 9.70 -0.11
N VAL A 53 -17.15 10.16 0.94
CA VAL A 53 -16.84 11.58 1.13
C VAL A 53 -15.65 12.02 0.32
N ILE A 54 -14.55 11.23 0.34
CA ILE A 54 -13.26 11.63 -0.24
C ILE A 54 -13.08 11.25 -1.71
N ALA A 55 -13.83 10.26 -2.21
CA ALA A 55 -13.76 9.84 -3.61
C ALA A 55 -14.49 10.83 -4.53
N GLY A 56 -13.87 11.17 -5.65
CA GLY A 56 -14.47 12.02 -6.67
C GLY A 56 -13.45 12.75 -7.52
N HIS A 57 -13.94 13.37 -8.58
CA HIS A 57 -13.09 14.17 -9.48
C HIS A 57 -12.74 15.53 -8.87
N ASP A 58 -11.47 15.91 -9.01
CA ASP A 58 -10.96 17.24 -8.64
C ASP A 58 -10.15 17.82 -9.80
N GLU A 59 -10.62 18.93 -10.36
CA GLU A 59 -9.97 19.65 -11.46
C GLU A 59 -8.55 20.15 -11.11
N LYS A 60 -8.24 20.30 -9.82
CA LYS A 60 -6.93 20.75 -9.34
C LYS A 60 -5.88 19.63 -9.31
N ASP A 61 -6.30 18.38 -9.43
CA ASP A 61 -5.39 17.24 -9.55
C ASP A 61 -5.50 16.63 -10.94
N SER A 62 -4.50 16.85 -11.79
CA SER A 62 -4.46 16.35 -13.17
C SER A 62 -4.51 14.81 -13.27
N THR A 63 -4.29 14.10 -12.19
CA THR A 63 -4.37 12.63 -12.13
C THR A 63 -5.73 12.13 -11.65
N SER A 64 -6.57 13.02 -11.14
CA SER A 64 -7.93 12.70 -10.69
C SER A 64 -8.78 12.27 -11.88
N GLN A 65 -9.41 11.09 -11.74
CA GLN A 65 -10.22 10.51 -12.82
C GLN A 65 -11.64 11.04 -12.76
N ASN A 66 -12.18 11.41 -13.93
CA ASN A 66 -13.58 11.81 -14.05
C ASN A 66 -14.46 10.56 -14.17
N ILE A 67 -14.84 10.01 -13.03
CA ILE A 67 -15.70 8.84 -12.94
C ILE A 67 -16.99 9.18 -12.20
N GLU A 68 -18.04 8.43 -12.47
CA GLU A 68 -19.30 8.56 -11.75
C GLU A 68 -19.12 8.29 -10.27
N LYS A 69 -19.68 9.18 -9.44
CA LYS A 69 -19.66 9.03 -7.98
C LYS A 69 -20.54 7.86 -7.56
N LYS A 70 -19.94 6.90 -6.87
CA LYS A 70 -20.64 5.72 -6.36
C LYS A 70 -20.96 5.87 -4.87
N ASP A 71 -21.95 5.10 -4.42
CA ASP A 71 -22.22 4.89 -3.00
C ASP A 71 -21.66 3.52 -2.57
N TYR A 72 -20.46 3.53 -2.01
CA TYR A 72 -19.74 2.33 -1.61
C TYR A 72 -20.43 1.56 -0.46
N THR A 73 -21.32 2.23 0.32
CA THR A 73 -22.06 1.55 1.39
C THR A 73 -23.09 0.57 0.85
N LYS A 74 -23.56 0.75 -0.37
CA LYS A 74 -24.50 -0.18 -1.03
C LYS A 74 -23.87 -1.53 -1.39
N ALA A 75 -22.54 -1.58 -1.49
CA ALA A 75 -21.80 -2.81 -1.77
C ALA A 75 -21.62 -3.70 -0.53
N LEU A 76 -22.00 -3.23 0.67
CA LEU A 76 -21.76 -3.94 1.93
C LEU A 76 -22.80 -5.04 2.16
N GLU A 77 -22.59 -6.17 1.51
CA GLU A 77 -23.43 -7.35 1.63
C GLU A 77 -22.72 -8.46 2.41
N LYS A 78 -23.48 -9.30 3.11
CA LYS A 78 -22.94 -10.47 3.84
C LYS A 78 -22.77 -11.69 2.96
N ASN A 79 -23.42 -11.72 1.81
CA ASN A 79 -23.38 -12.85 0.89
C ASN A 79 -22.30 -12.63 -0.18
N ILE A 80 -21.33 -13.53 -0.21
CA ILE A 80 -20.24 -13.57 -1.19
C ILE A 80 -20.18 -14.91 -1.93
N LYS A 81 -21.28 -15.66 -1.93
CA LYS A 81 -21.36 -16.94 -2.63
C LYS A 81 -21.04 -16.78 -4.11
N GLY A 82 -20.09 -17.57 -4.59
CA GLY A 82 -19.65 -17.56 -5.99
C GLY A 82 -18.65 -16.47 -6.35
N ILE A 83 -18.22 -15.60 -5.40
CA ILE A 83 -17.09 -14.70 -5.64
C ILE A 83 -15.82 -15.51 -5.88
N LYS A 84 -15.05 -15.15 -6.90
CA LYS A 84 -13.79 -15.82 -7.24
C LYS A 84 -12.61 -15.13 -6.60
N ILE A 85 -11.95 -15.82 -5.68
CA ILE A 85 -10.78 -15.30 -4.96
C ILE A 85 -9.52 -16.01 -5.45
N GLY A 86 -8.58 -15.27 -6.03
CA GLY A 86 -7.27 -15.76 -6.41
C GLY A 86 -6.26 -15.60 -5.27
N VAL A 87 -5.47 -16.64 -4.99
CA VAL A 87 -4.40 -16.63 -3.99
C VAL A 87 -3.06 -16.80 -4.69
N PRO A 88 -2.26 -15.73 -4.87
CA PRO A 88 -0.94 -15.84 -5.50
C PRO A 88 0.04 -16.55 -4.57
N LYS A 89 0.50 -17.73 -4.95
CA LYS A 89 1.36 -18.61 -4.12
C LYS A 89 2.70 -17.98 -3.74
N GLU A 90 3.21 -17.03 -4.55
CA GLU A 90 4.49 -16.37 -4.31
C GLU A 90 4.51 -15.53 -3.03
N TYR A 91 3.36 -15.05 -2.57
CA TYR A 91 3.24 -14.32 -1.30
C TYR A 91 3.20 -15.22 -0.07
N PHE A 92 3.11 -16.55 -0.25
CA PHE A 92 3.04 -17.56 0.82
C PHE A 92 4.31 -18.44 0.88
N GLY A 93 5.37 -18.04 0.16
CA GLY A 93 6.65 -18.74 0.05
C GLY A 93 7.61 -18.47 1.22
N GLU A 94 8.91 -18.52 0.91
CA GLU A 94 9.97 -18.20 1.87
C GLU A 94 9.90 -16.75 2.33
N GLY A 95 10.20 -16.52 3.62
CA GLY A 95 10.24 -15.17 4.23
C GLY A 95 8.94 -14.75 4.92
N ILE A 96 7.83 -15.48 4.75
CA ILE A 96 6.62 -15.24 5.54
C ILE A 96 6.73 -15.93 6.90
N ASN A 97 6.34 -15.24 7.97
CA ASN A 97 6.26 -15.82 9.30
C ASN A 97 5.23 -16.98 9.31
N PRO A 98 5.57 -18.15 9.88
CA PRO A 98 4.67 -19.30 9.91
C PRO A 98 3.30 -19.02 10.56
N GLU A 99 3.25 -18.24 11.65
CA GLU A 99 2.00 -17.87 12.33
C GLU A 99 1.14 -16.94 11.44
N VAL A 100 1.78 -16.01 10.73
CA VAL A 100 1.08 -15.17 9.75
C VAL A 100 0.47 -16.03 8.64
N LYS A 101 1.25 -16.96 8.09
CA LYS A 101 0.79 -17.90 7.06
C LYS A 101 -0.39 -18.73 7.56
N GLU A 102 -0.31 -19.26 8.78
CA GLU A 102 -1.38 -20.06 9.38
C GLU A 102 -2.69 -19.28 9.49
N LYS A 103 -2.65 -18.02 9.98
CA LYS A 103 -3.86 -17.18 10.09
C LYS A 103 -4.49 -16.86 8.74
N LEU A 104 -3.66 -16.62 7.74
CA LEU A 104 -4.13 -16.40 6.36
C LEU A 104 -4.77 -17.65 5.77
N MET A 105 -4.20 -18.84 6.00
CA MET A 105 -4.81 -20.09 5.55
C MET A 105 -6.15 -20.35 6.25
N GLN A 106 -6.28 -20.01 7.54
CA GLN A 106 -7.57 -20.05 8.26
C GLN A 106 -8.59 -19.09 7.63
N ALA A 107 -8.16 -17.87 7.26
CA ALA A 107 -9.03 -16.91 6.59
C ALA A 107 -9.49 -17.40 5.21
N ILE A 108 -8.60 -18.03 4.45
CA ILE A 108 -8.93 -18.65 3.15
C ILE A 108 -10.00 -19.73 3.33
N GLU A 109 -9.85 -20.61 4.32
CA GLU A 109 -10.85 -21.64 4.60
C GLU A 109 -12.21 -21.04 5.05
N GLU A 110 -12.19 -19.92 5.76
CA GLU A 110 -13.42 -19.22 6.13
C GLU A 110 -14.14 -18.65 4.89
N TYR A 111 -13.40 -18.07 3.93
CA TYR A 111 -13.99 -17.65 2.64
C TYR A 111 -14.63 -18.82 1.88
N LYS A 112 -13.98 -19.98 1.84
CA LYS A 112 -14.56 -21.20 1.22
C LYS A 112 -15.86 -21.62 1.91
N LYS A 113 -15.91 -21.62 3.25
CA LYS A 113 -17.13 -21.92 4.02
C LYS A 113 -18.27 -20.92 3.76
N MET A 114 -17.92 -19.67 3.44
CA MET A 114 -18.88 -18.64 3.05
C MET A 114 -19.37 -18.79 1.60
N GLY A 115 -18.85 -19.78 0.87
CA GLY A 115 -19.25 -20.10 -0.50
C GLY A 115 -18.46 -19.37 -1.59
N ALA A 116 -17.32 -18.76 -1.26
CA ALA A 116 -16.39 -18.22 -2.24
C ALA A 116 -15.63 -19.35 -2.98
N GLU A 117 -15.37 -19.15 -4.26
CA GLU A 117 -14.52 -20.02 -5.07
C GLU A 117 -13.06 -19.56 -4.92
N VAL A 118 -12.25 -20.29 -4.15
CA VAL A 118 -10.86 -19.90 -3.88
C VAL A 118 -9.91 -20.80 -4.63
N GLU A 119 -8.98 -20.21 -5.38
CA GLU A 119 -7.99 -20.92 -6.19
C GLU A 119 -6.59 -20.32 -6.00
N GLU A 120 -5.59 -21.17 -5.85
CA GLU A 120 -4.20 -20.77 -5.90
C GLU A 120 -3.71 -20.63 -7.35
N PHE A 121 -2.91 -19.57 -7.61
CA PHE A 121 -2.32 -19.35 -8.93
C PHE A 121 -0.91 -18.76 -8.79
N SER A 122 -0.18 -18.68 -9.91
CA SER A 122 1.16 -18.09 -9.94
C SER A 122 1.11 -16.64 -10.42
N LEU A 123 1.82 -15.75 -9.71
CA LEU A 123 2.06 -14.36 -10.06
C LEU A 123 3.57 -14.07 -10.06
N ASP A 124 4.32 -14.81 -10.87
CA ASP A 124 5.80 -14.86 -10.89
C ASP A 124 6.47 -13.49 -10.96
N ILE A 125 5.82 -12.51 -11.60
CA ILE A 125 6.36 -11.16 -11.76
C ILE A 125 6.45 -10.40 -10.43
N ALA A 126 5.69 -10.82 -9.39
CA ALA A 126 5.66 -10.17 -8.09
C ALA A 126 7.05 -10.06 -7.44
N LYS A 127 7.93 -11.04 -7.68
CA LYS A 127 9.33 -11.05 -7.19
C LYS A 127 10.16 -9.84 -7.64
N TYR A 128 9.80 -9.19 -8.73
CA TYR A 128 10.50 -8.00 -9.24
C TYR A 128 9.85 -6.68 -8.77
N ALA A 129 8.67 -6.74 -8.15
CA ALA A 129 7.91 -5.55 -7.76
C ALA A 129 8.67 -4.68 -6.76
N LEU A 130 9.33 -5.29 -5.76
CA LEU A 130 10.07 -4.57 -4.72
C LEU A 130 11.20 -3.73 -5.32
N ALA A 131 12.06 -4.33 -6.13
CA ALA A 131 13.17 -3.61 -6.78
C ALA A 131 12.64 -2.51 -7.73
N THR A 132 11.60 -2.82 -8.50
CA THR A 132 10.94 -1.86 -9.39
C THR A 132 10.40 -0.67 -8.61
N TYR A 133 9.70 -0.93 -7.50
CA TYR A 133 9.16 0.11 -6.63
C TYR A 133 10.26 1.06 -6.13
N TYR A 134 11.35 0.53 -5.57
CA TYR A 134 12.40 1.39 -5.01
C TYR A 134 13.11 2.23 -6.08
N ILE A 135 13.33 1.69 -7.28
CA ILE A 135 13.91 2.44 -8.39
C ILE A 135 12.97 3.59 -8.81
N VAL A 136 11.70 3.30 -9.06
CA VAL A 136 10.71 4.29 -9.49
C VAL A 136 10.45 5.32 -8.39
N ALA A 137 10.22 4.86 -7.16
CA ALA A 137 9.92 5.72 -6.01
C ALA A 137 11.08 6.67 -5.69
N CYS A 138 12.33 6.19 -5.69
CA CYS A 138 13.50 7.04 -5.47
C CYS A 138 13.70 8.05 -6.61
N ALA A 139 13.53 7.63 -7.86
CA ALA A 139 13.63 8.49 -9.02
C ALA A 139 12.63 9.65 -8.94
N GLU A 140 11.36 9.35 -8.70
CA GLU A 140 10.29 10.35 -8.58
C GLU A 140 10.47 11.23 -7.34
N ALA A 141 10.85 10.65 -6.18
CA ALA A 141 11.13 11.40 -4.96
C ALA A 141 12.26 12.41 -5.15
N SER A 142 13.36 12.03 -5.82
CA SER A 142 14.46 12.95 -6.09
C SER A 142 14.02 14.17 -6.91
N SER A 143 13.14 13.97 -7.88
CA SER A 143 12.55 15.03 -8.70
C SER A 143 11.54 15.87 -7.92
N ASN A 144 10.58 15.23 -7.25
CA ASN A 144 9.51 15.91 -6.52
C ASN A 144 10.03 16.72 -5.33
N LEU A 145 10.97 16.17 -4.57
CA LEU A 145 11.54 16.84 -3.40
C LEU A 145 12.59 17.91 -3.77
N GLY A 146 12.94 18.04 -5.05
CA GLY A 146 13.78 19.11 -5.57
C GLY A 146 13.22 20.51 -5.32
N ARG A 147 11.88 20.64 -5.25
CA ARG A 147 11.18 21.92 -5.03
C ARG A 147 11.28 22.46 -3.59
N PHE A 148 11.63 21.60 -2.63
CA PHE A 148 11.83 22.00 -1.23
C PHE A 148 13.25 22.50 -1.02
N ASP A 149 13.47 23.74 -1.40
CA ASP A 149 14.77 24.39 -1.52
C ASP A 149 15.03 25.44 -0.42
N GLY A 150 14.06 25.67 0.48
CA GLY A 150 14.15 26.67 1.52
C GLY A 150 13.88 28.11 1.06
N ILE A 151 13.53 28.31 -0.22
CA ILE A 151 13.15 29.61 -0.78
C ILE A 151 11.65 29.66 -1.03
N ARG A 152 11.12 28.74 -1.83
CA ARG A 152 9.70 28.68 -2.19
C ARG A 152 8.88 27.83 -1.24
N TYR A 153 9.44 26.69 -0.82
CA TYR A 153 8.73 25.68 -0.03
C TYR A 153 9.59 25.10 1.09
N GLY A 154 8.92 24.64 2.14
CA GLY A 154 9.46 23.83 3.21
C GLY A 154 10.33 24.61 4.20
N TYR A 155 11.16 23.85 4.91
CA TYR A 155 12.07 24.38 5.92
C TYR A 155 13.14 25.27 5.30
N ARG A 156 13.39 26.44 5.92
CA ARG A 156 14.50 27.35 5.58
C ARG A 156 15.48 27.41 6.74
N THR A 157 16.74 27.16 6.43
CA THR A 157 17.82 27.30 7.41
C THR A 157 17.96 28.75 7.92
N LYS A 158 18.38 28.90 9.15
CA LYS A 158 18.80 30.20 9.70
C LYS A 158 20.30 30.45 9.53
N ASN A 159 21.06 29.44 9.15
CA ASN A 159 22.51 29.45 9.05
C ASN A 159 22.95 29.56 7.59
N PHE A 160 23.07 30.80 7.09
CA PHE A 160 23.51 31.05 5.72
C PHE A 160 24.24 32.37 5.60
N THR A 161 25.25 32.44 4.73
CA THR A 161 26.00 33.63 4.33
C THR A 161 25.75 33.99 2.87
N ASN A 162 25.30 33.03 2.08
CA ASN A 162 25.05 33.18 0.64
C ASN A 162 23.91 32.24 0.19
N LEU A 163 23.52 32.37 -1.08
CA LEU A 163 22.43 31.58 -1.66
C LEU A 163 22.70 30.05 -1.66
N LYS A 164 23.96 29.66 -1.90
CA LYS A 164 24.37 28.25 -1.89
C LYS A 164 24.19 27.63 -0.51
N ASP A 165 24.46 28.37 0.55
CA ASP A 165 24.24 27.91 1.92
C ASP A 165 22.75 27.71 2.21
N ILE A 166 21.87 28.61 1.71
CA ILE A 166 20.41 28.44 1.86
C ILE A 166 19.99 27.08 1.30
N TYR A 167 20.33 26.76 0.05
CA TYR A 167 19.99 25.49 -0.56
C TYR A 167 20.57 24.29 0.19
N LYS A 168 21.87 24.32 0.45
CA LYS A 168 22.59 23.20 1.07
C LYS A 168 22.10 22.92 2.48
N ASN A 169 22.08 23.96 3.31
CA ASN A 169 21.77 23.81 4.73
C ASN A 169 20.26 23.53 4.95
N SER A 170 19.37 24.20 4.22
CA SER A 170 17.93 23.92 4.33
C SER A 170 17.61 22.46 4.00
N ARG A 171 18.18 21.92 2.94
CA ARG A 171 17.97 20.52 2.56
C ARG A 171 18.66 19.54 3.52
N SER A 172 19.84 19.90 4.01
CA SER A 172 20.59 19.08 4.98
C SER A 172 19.90 19.00 6.34
N GLU A 173 19.33 20.09 6.81
CA GLU A 173 18.65 20.20 8.09
C GLU A 173 17.19 19.71 8.01
N GLY A 174 16.48 20.03 6.91
CA GLY A 174 15.05 19.79 6.72
C GLY A 174 14.70 18.35 6.31
N PHE A 175 15.62 17.59 5.71
CA PHE A 175 15.39 16.20 5.33
C PHE A 175 16.06 15.21 6.28
N GLY A 176 15.28 14.22 6.72
CA GLY A 176 15.80 13.09 7.51
C GLY A 176 16.76 12.18 6.71
N PRO A 177 17.51 11.31 7.39
CA PRO A 177 18.51 10.45 6.76
C PRO A 177 17.96 9.57 5.63
N GLU A 178 16.79 8.96 5.83
CA GLU A 178 16.16 8.08 4.83
C GLU A 178 15.73 8.86 3.59
N VAL A 179 15.14 10.05 3.76
CA VAL A 179 14.73 10.91 2.63
C VAL A 179 15.97 11.32 1.82
N LYS A 180 17.05 11.71 2.48
CA LYS A 180 18.34 12.03 1.81
C LYS A 180 18.88 10.85 1.03
N ARG A 181 18.84 9.63 1.60
CA ARG A 181 19.25 8.39 0.92
C ARG A 181 18.46 8.19 -0.37
N ARG A 182 17.12 8.31 -0.31
CA ARG A 182 16.24 8.13 -1.48
C ARG A 182 16.47 9.20 -2.54
N ILE A 183 16.71 10.45 -2.16
CA ILE A 183 17.05 11.53 -3.10
C ILE A 183 18.37 11.21 -3.83
N ILE A 184 19.39 10.73 -3.12
CA ILE A 184 20.70 10.39 -3.71
C ILE A 184 20.53 9.20 -4.67
N LEU A 185 19.86 8.13 -4.25
CA LEU A 185 19.57 6.97 -5.11
C LEU A 185 18.77 7.37 -6.35
N GLY A 186 17.73 8.20 -6.19
CA GLY A 186 16.93 8.68 -7.31
C GLY A 186 17.73 9.53 -8.30
N THR A 187 18.57 10.40 -7.80
CA THR A 187 19.48 11.20 -8.64
C THR A 187 20.45 10.30 -9.41
N TYR A 188 20.97 9.26 -8.79
CA TYR A 188 21.83 8.28 -9.43
C TYR A 188 21.13 7.54 -10.57
N VAL A 189 19.94 6.97 -10.31
CA VAL A 189 19.22 6.19 -11.34
C VAL A 189 18.69 7.05 -12.49
N LEU A 190 18.53 8.36 -12.30
CA LEU A 190 18.15 9.31 -13.35
C LEU A 190 19.35 9.93 -14.08
N SER A 191 20.58 9.69 -13.64
CA SER A 191 21.78 10.28 -14.25
C SER A 191 22.08 9.64 -15.60
N SER A 192 22.82 10.42 -16.43
CA SER A 192 23.29 9.97 -17.75
C SER A 192 24.09 8.67 -17.63
N GLY A 193 23.81 7.70 -18.48
CA GLY A 193 24.42 6.37 -18.47
C GLY A 193 23.73 5.34 -17.55
N TYR A 194 22.93 5.76 -16.56
CA TYR A 194 22.20 4.86 -15.67
C TYR A 194 20.69 4.85 -15.92
N TYR A 195 20.16 5.91 -16.55
CA TYR A 195 18.73 6.05 -16.84
C TYR A 195 18.15 4.85 -17.59
N ASP A 196 18.79 4.44 -18.70
CA ASP A 196 18.33 3.29 -19.50
C ASP A 196 18.49 1.95 -18.75
N ALA A 197 19.58 1.81 -17.99
CA ALA A 197 19.89 0.58 -17.28
C ALA A 197 18.96 0.33 -16.08
N TYR A 198 18.50 1.37 -15.42
CA TYR A 198 17.69 1.28 -14.19
C TYR A 198 16.26 1.80 -14.37
N TYR A 199 16.09 3.11 -14.59
CA TYR A 199 14.76 3.72 -14.58
C TYR A 199 13.86 3.21 -15.70
N LYS A 200 14.36 3.25 -16.94
CA LYS A 200 13.63 2.76 -18.10
C LYS A 200 13.31 1.27 -17.99
N LYS A 201 14.25 0.47 -17.51
CA LYS A 201 14.05 -0.96 -17.26
C LYS A 201 13.00 -1.19 -16.18
N ALA A 202 13.00 -0.41 -15.08
CA ALA A 202 11.98 -0.49 -14.05
C ALA A 202 10.58 -0.14 -14.59
N GLN A 203 10.45 0.85 -15.48
CA GLN A 203 9.18 1.18 -16.12
C GLN A 203 8.67 0.04 -17.04
N LEU A 204 9.57 -0.66 -17.73
CA LEU A 204 9.19 -1.85 -18.51
C LEU A 204 8.69 -2.97 -17.59
N VAL A 205 9.40 -3.25 -16.49
CA VAL A 205 8.97 -4.26 -15.49
C VAL A 205 7.63 -3.84 -14.86
N ARG A 206 7.45 -2.56 -14.53
CA ARG A 206 6.15 -2.03 -14.08
C ARG A 206 5.01 -2.40 -15.02
N THR A 207 5.22 -2.21 -16.32
CA THR A 207 4.22 -2.58 -17.35
C THR A 207 3.92 -4.08 -17.33
N LEU A 208 4.94 -4.93 -17.13
CA LEU A 208 4.73 -6.38 -17.01
C LEU A 208 3.94 -6.75 -15.76
N VAL A 209 4.26 -6.12 -14.61
CA VAL A 209 3.49 -6.30 -13.37
C VAL A 209 2.02 -5.96 -13.58
N MET A 210 1.72 -4.81 -14.20
CA MET A 210 0.34 -4.42 -14.51
C MET A 210 -0.38 -5.45 -15.37
N LYS A 211 0.27 -5.95 -16.42
CA LYS A 211 -0.31 -6.96 -17.33
C LYS A 211 -0.60 -8.30 -16.64
N GLU A 212 0.26 -8.74 -15.72
CA GLU A 212 0.01 -9.98 -14.98
C GLU A 212 -1.18 -9.84 -14.00
N PHE A 213 -1.34 -8.68 -13.35
CA PHE A 213 -2.55 -8.41 -12.57
C PHE A 213 -3.80 -8.35 -13.46
N GLU A 214 -3.72 -7.73 -14.64
CA GLU A 214 -4.83 -7.71 -15.61
C GLU A 214 -5.27 -9.12 -16.02
N LYS A 215 -4.33 -10.04 -16.27
CA LYS A 215 -4.61 -11.46 -16.55
C LYS A 215 -5.27 -12.14 -15.34
N ALA A 216 -4.78 -11.89 -14.12
CA ALA A 216 -5.39 -12.44 -12.91
C ALA A 216 -6.82 -11.97 -12.74
N PHE A 217 -7.10 -10.68 -12.93
CA PHE A 217 -8.44 -10.11 -12.83
C PHE A 217 -9.39 -10.45 -14.00
N ALA A 218 -8.89 -11.05 -15.07
CA ALA A 218 -9.76 -11.68 -16.07
C ALA A 218 -10.42 -12.97 -15.55
N LYS A 219 -9.85 -13.59 -14.50
CA LYS A 219 -10.34 -14.84 -13.90
C LYS A 219 -10.92 -14.64 -12.50
N TYR A 220 -10.33 -13.78 -11.69
CA TYR A 220 -10.68 -13.58 -10.29
C TYR A 220 -11.33 -12.21 -10.05
N ASP A 221 -12.26 -12.15 -9.10
CA ASP A 221 -12.91 -10.92 -8.68
C ASP A 221 -12.04 -10.15 -7.67
N VAL A 222 -11.36 -10.89 -6.79
CA VAL A 222 -10.50 -10.37 -5.72
C VAL A 222 -9.26 -11.25 -5.60
N LEU A 223 -8.13 -10.66 -5.25
CA LEU A 223 -6.93 -11.42 -4.86
C LEU A 223 -6.72 -11.29 -3.36
N LEU A 224 -6.30 -12.38 -2.71
CA LEU A 224 -6.02 -12.44 -1.27
C LEU A 224 -4.52 -12.68 -1.06
N THR A 225 -3.89 -11.78 -0.29
CA THR A 225 -2.46 -11.84 0.04
C THR A 225 -2.25 -11.48 1.52
N PRO A 226 -1.06 -11.76 2.11
CA PRO A 226 -0.67 -11.12 3.36
C PRO A 226 -0.55 -9.60 3.16
N THR A 227 -0.86 -8.82 4.20
CA THR A 227 -0.53 -7.39 4.22
C THR A 227 0.97 -7.19 4.47
N SER A 228 1.55 -7.99 5.34
CA SER A 228 2.97 -7.98 5.67
C SER A 228 3.47 -9.40 5.92
N PRO A 229 4.74 -9.69 5.67
CA PRO A 229 5.31 -11.00 5.92
C PRO A 229 5.44 -11.34 7.42
N THR A 230 5.38 -10.33 8.31
CA THR A 230 5.49 -10.50 9.76
C THR A 230 4.43 -9.67 10.48
N VAL A 231 4.17 -9.97 11.75
CA VAL A 231 3.44 -9.08 12.65
C VAL A 231 4.27 -7.84 13.01
N ALA A 232 3.69 -6.89 13.76
CA ALA A 232 4.39 -5.72 14.26
C ALA A 232 5.63 -6.13 15.07
N PHE A 233 6.71 -5.36 14.91
CA PHE A 233 7.97 -5.54 15.64
C PHE A 233 8.17 -4.40 16.65
N GLU A 234 9.04 -4.61 17.62
CA GLU A 234 9.34 -3.62 18.65
C GLU A 234 9.99 -2.36 18.05
N ILE A 235 9.63 -1.20 18.58
CA ILE A 235 10.17 0.10 18.14
C ILE A 235 11.69 0.10 18.28
N GLY A 236 12.39 0.47 17.22
CA GLY A 236 13.84 0.58 17.18
C GLY A 236 14.59 -0.71 16.79
N THR A 237 13.96 -1.89 16.78
CA THR A 237 14.67 -3.15 16.50
C THR A 237 15.17 -3.27 15.06
N ARG A 238 14.51 -2.64 14.08
CA ARG A 238 14.89 -2.67 12.64
C ARG A 238 15.48 -1.37 12.13
N SER A 239 15.70 -0.38 13.01
CA SER A 239 16.21 0.95 12.60
C SER A 239 17.60 0.90 11.96
N ASN A 240 18.41 -0.09 12.27
CA ASN A 240 19.80 -0.24 11.83
C ASN A 240 19.96 -1.09 10.55
N ASN A 241 18.89 -1.72 10.06
CA ASN A 241 18.91 -2.54 8.84
C ASN A 241 17.85 -2.07 7.84
N PRO A 242 18.21 -1.16 6.92
CA PRO A 242 17.27 -0.67 5.89
C PRO A 242 16.70 -1.78 5.01
N LEU A 243 17.44 -2.84 4.75
CA LEU A 243 17.00 -3.95 3.89
C LEU A 243 15.84 -4.74 4.54
N GLU A 244 15.90 -5.00 5.85
CA GLU A 244 14.81 -5.63 6.58
C GLU A 244 13.53 -4.78 6.57
N MET A 245 13.68 -3.45 6.70
CA MET A 245 12.56 -2.53 6.57
C MET A 245 11.96 -2.56 5.17
N TYR A 246 12.78 -2.64 4.13
CA TYR A 246 12.32 -2.71 2.75
C TYR A 246 11.59 -4.02 2.44
N LEU A 247 12.04 -5.14 3.00
CA LEU A 247 11.39 -6.43 2.84
C LEU A 247 9.99 -6.47 3.50
N ALA A 248 9.72 -5.63 4.49
CA ALA A 248 8.39 -5.52 5.09
C ALA A 248 7.32 -5.06 4.08
N ASP A 249 7.72 -4.32 3.04
CA ASP A 249 6.82 -3.78 2.01
C ASP A 249 6.52 -4.77 0.85
N ILE A 250 7.15 -5.95 0.85
CA ILE A 250 7.12 -6.89 -0.30
C ILE A 250 5.70 -7.29 -0.72
N CYS A 251 4.77 -7.35 0.23
CA CYS A 251 3.38 -7.75 -0.03
C CYS A 251 2.51 -6.63 -0.61
N THR A 252 2.91 -5.37 -0.48
CA THR A 252 2.06 -4.22 -0.79
C THR A 252 2.53 -3.38 -1.97
N VAL A 253 3.84 -3.31 -2.21
CA VAL A 253 4.40 -2.45 -3.28
C VAL A 253 3.91 -2.80 -4.68
N SER A 254 3.58 -4.07 -4.95
CA SER A 254 3.05 -4.49 -6.24
C SER A 254 1.70 -3.87 -6.56
N VAL A 255 0.88 -3.62 -5.54
CA VAL A 255 -0.43 -2.97 -5.65
C VAL A 255 -0.27 -1.52 -6.10
N ASN A 256 0.66 -0.77 -5.47
CA ASN A 256 1.00 0.61 -5.89
C ASN A 256 1.59 0.64 -7.30
N ILE A 257 2.52 -0.28 -7.63
CA ILE A 257 3.13 -0.40 -8.96
C ILE A 257 2.05 -0.60 -10.04
N ALA A 258 1.06 -1.45 -9.76
CA ALA A 258 -0.04 -1.72 -10.68
C ALA A 258 -1.16 -0.66 -10.63
N GLY A 259 -1.17 0.22 -9.64
CA GLY A 259 -2.20 1.25 -9.44
C GLY A 259 -3.57 0.66 -9.11
N LEU A 260 -3.60 -0.41 -8.32
CA LEU A 260 -4.79 -1.16 -7.94
C LEU A 260 -5.33 -0.74 -6.57
N PRO A 261 -6.63 -0.90 -6.31
CA PRO A 261 -7.18 -0.76 -4.97
C PRO A 261 -6.89 -1.99 -4.11
N GLY A 262 -6.70 -1.77 -2.82
CA GLY A 262 -6.54 -2.83 -1.83
C GLY A 262 -7.13 -2.44 -0.48
N ILE A 263 -7.49 -3.42 0.32
CA ILE A 263 -7.91 -3.24 1.71
C ILE A 263 -7.16 -4.22 2.59
N SER A 264 -6.64 -3.74 3.71
CA SER A 264 -6.04 -4.57 4.75
C SER A 264 -7.01 -4.69 5.92
N ILE A 265 -7.34 -5.92 6.28
CA ILE A 265 -8.21 -6.22 7.43
C ILE A 265 -7.54 -7.26 8.34
N PRO A 266 -7.77 -7.21 9.65
CA PRO A 266 -7.23 -8.24 10.54
C PRO A 266 -7.89 -9.60 10.29
N CYS A 267 -7.08 -10.67 10.31
CA CYS A 267 -7.57 -12.05 10.14
C CYS A 267 -7.16 -13.00 11.27
N GLY A 268 -6.50 -12.50 12.30
CA GLY A 268 -6.09 -13.27 13.47
C GLY A 268 -5.07 -12.53 14.30
N VAL A 269 -4.56 -13.20 15.32
CA VAL A 269 -3.43 -12.75 16.13
C VAL A 269 -2.39 -13.85 16.23
N ASP A 270 -1.12 -13.47 16.37
CA ASP A 270 -0.04 -14.41 16.66
C ASP A 270 -0.05 -14.90 18.12
N SER A 271 0.91 -15.73 18.49
CA SER A 271 1.09 -16.25 19.85
C SER A 271 1.33 -15.18 20.92
N LYS A 272 1.72 -13.96 20.51
CA LYS A 272 1.95 -12.80 21.39
C LYS A 272 0.75 -11.84 21.41
N GLY A 273 -0.36 -12.16 20.72
CA GLY A 273 -1.54 -11.32 20.60
C GLY A 273 -1.38 -10.15 19.62
N MET A 274 -0.37 -10.18 18.75
CA MET A 274 -0.18 -9.17 17.71
C MET A 274 -1.04 -9.45 16.49
N PRO A 275 -1.74 -8.45 15.93
CA PRO A 275 -2.65 -8.67 14.82
C PRO A 275 -1.92 -9.09 13.53
N VAL A 276 -2.56 -9.99 12.79
CA VAL A 276 -2.16 -10.43 11.46
C VAL A 276 -3.07 -9.80 10.44
N GLY A 277 -2.51 -9.07 9.47
CA GLY A 277 -3.23 -8.43 8.39
C GLY A 277 -3.39 -9.31 7.15
N MET A 278 -4.61 -9.38 6.64
CA MET A 278 -4.97 -9.95 5.35
C MET A 278 -5.26 -8.82 4.37
N GLN A 279 -4.69 -8.86 3.19
CA GLN A 279 -4.92 -7.89 2.13
C GLN A 279 -5.83 -8.48 1.05
N LEU A 280 -6.87 -7.74 0.69
CA LEU A 280 -7.72 -8.01 -0.46
C LEU A 280 -7.42 -6.97 -1.53
N ILE A 281 -7.11 -7.41 -2.75
CA ILE A 281 -6.76 -6.54 -3.88
C ILE A 281 -7.87 -6.68 -4.92
N GLY A 282 -8.34 -5.57 -5.46
CA GLY A 282 -9.35 -5.51 -6.51
C GLY A 282 -8.81 -5.03 -7.84
N ASN A 283 -9.60 -5.24 -8.89
CA ASN A 283 -9.33 -4.63 -10.18
C ASN A 283 -9.60 -3.12 -10.12
N ARG A 284 -9.10 -2.40 -11.09
CA ARG A 284 -9.27 -0.94 -11.21
C ARG A 284 -10.75 -0.55 -11.17
N PHE A 285 -11.10 0.42 -10.31
CA PHE A 285 -12.47 0.91 -10.08
C PHE A 285 -13.48 -0.16 -9.58
N GLN A 286 -12.98 -1.21 -8.96
CA GLN A 286 -13.80 -2.25 -8.35
C GLN A 286 -13.63 -2.28 -6.81
N GLU A 287 -13.49 -1.12 -6.19
CA GLU A 287 -13.44 -0.96 -4.73
C GLU A 287 -14.63 -1.62 -4.04
N GLU A 288 -15.79 -1.61 -4.69
CA GLU A 288 -17.01 -2.26 -4.20
C GLU A 288 -16.83 -3.75 -3.94
N LYS A 289 -16.10 -4.47 -4.82
CA LYS A 289 -15.88 -5.92 -4.65
C LYS A 289 -15.00 -6.23 -3.45
N ILE A 290 -13.93 -5.45 -3.24
CA ILE A 290 -13.06 -5.66 -2.07
C ILE A 290 -13.74 -5.25 -0.78
N LEU A 291 -14.54 -4.17 -0.78
CA LEU A 291 -15.33 -3.75 0.37
C LEU A 291 -16.38 -4.82 0.73
N ASN A 292 -17.07 -5.39 -0.27
CA ASN A 292 -18.01 -6.48 -0.05
C ASN A 292 -17.32 -7.71 0.56
N ALA A 293 -16.23 -8.19 -0.04
CA ALA A 293 -15.50 -9.34 0.47
C ALA A 293 -14.96 -9.11 1.90
N ALA A 294 -14.41 -7.91 2.16
CA ALA A 294 -13.93 -7.52 3.48
C ALA A 294 -15.06 -7.45 4.51
N TYR A 295 -16.18 -6.82 4.16
CA TYR A 295 -17.33 -6.69 5.03
C TYR A 295 -17.96 -8.04 5.40
N ALA A 296 -18.15 -8.92 4.41
CA ALA A 296 -18.68 -10.25 4.65
C ALA A 296 -17.79 -11.04 5.63
N TYR A 297 -16.46 -10.99 5.46
CA TYR A 297 -15.51 -11.62 6.36
C TYR A 297 -15.56 -11.03 7.77
N GLU A 298 -15.54 -9.68 7.88
CA GLU A 298 -15.65 -8.98 9.16
C GLU A 298 -16.93 -9.36 9.93
N GLN A 299 -18.08 -9.41 9.24
CA GLN A 299 -19.35 -9.78 9.85
C GLN A 299 -19.40 -11.25 10.29
N LYS A 300 -18.73 -12.13 9.56
CA LYS A 300 -18.65 -13.56 9.86
C LYS A 300 -17.77 -13.86 11.04
N THR A 301 -16.56 -13.29 11.08
CA THR A 301 -15.56 -13.57 12.10
C THR A 301 -15.74 -12.75 13.36
N ASN A 302 -16.42 -11.59 13.24
CA ASN A 302 -16.63 -10.64 14.35
C ASN A 302 -15.31 -10.29 15.08
N PHE A 303 -14.19 -10.25 14.33
CA PHE A 303 -12.83 -10.12 14.82
C PHE A 303 -12.68 -8.97 15.81
N ARG A 304 -13.26 -7.81 15.49
CA ARG A 304 -13.21 -6.61 16.32
C ARG A 304 -13.75 -6.84 17.75
N LYS A 305 -14.82 -7.63 17.93
CA LYS A 305 -15.36 -7.91 19.25
C LYS A 305 -14.54 -8.93 20.03
N THR A 306 -13.89 -9.84 19.29
CA THR A 306 -13.09 -10.93 19.87
C THR A 306 -11.74 -10.44 20.38
N TYR A 307 -11.13 -9.45 19.72
CA TYR A 307 -9.75 -8.99 19.95
C TYR A 307 -9.69 -7.49 20.26
N GLN A 308 -10.61 -6.95 21.05
CA GLN A 308 -10.54 -5.56 21.50
C GLN A 308 -9.30 -5.34 22.37
N PRO A 309 -8.43 -4.37 22.07
CA PRO A 309 -7.33 -4.06 22.94
C PRO A 309 -7.84 -3.47 24.26
N GLU A 310 -7.45 -4.04 25.37
CA GLU A 310 -7.62 -3.40 26.67
C GLU A 310 -6.63 -2.24 26.77
N PHE A 311 -7.10 -1.02 26.62
CA PHE A 311 -6.31 0.16 26.98
C PHE A 311 -6.20 0.19 28.50
N LYS A 312 -5.06 -0.23 29.04
CA LYS A 312 -4.72 0.10 30.45
C LYS A 312 -4.66 1.63 30.54
N LYS A 313 -5.57 2.17 31.32
CA LYS A 313 -5.59 3.60 31.68
C LYS A 313 -4.33 4.00 32.41
#